data_515d7a1235ee2be784bfc20672177e5b
#
_entry.id   515d7a1235ee2be784bfc20672177e5b
#
_cell.length_a   1.000
_cell.length_b   1.000
_cell.length_c   1.000
_cell.angle_alpha   90.00
_cell.angle_beta   90.00
_cell.angle_gamma   90.00
#
_symmetry.space_group_name_H-M   'P 1'
#
loop_
_entity.id
_entity.type
_entity.pdbx_description
1 polymer ?
#
loop_
_entity_poly.entity_id
_entity_poly.type
_entity_poly.pdbx_seq_one_letter_code
_entity_poly.pdbx_strand_id
1 'polypeptide(L)'
;MLFNYLKITLTVLKRRKFFTFISLFGISFTLTILVVTTAFFDHLVAAGYPEANRDNSLYVWNIKEKDTKNGGSSSGPVSFSFINTYIRTLKTPAKIAAVSMFNNLNIYLNNHKIKVMYRYTDANFWDVTSFEFLEGKSYTAQNIANNDYVVVINDHVRDQYVGKGQSAVGKMIEIDNVNYRIIGVVKGCPVTRLHTTSDLYFPYNTSKADLKKTSLRGDYMALILPNNPEDKLKIQEEFRAVAAKIKPTKTGDKWFNPDKLYVFADTYFVSFTRELKGSGDSDGSAFIISILIGIIFLFMSLPAINLVNINMSRIMERASEIGVRKAFGASSKRLVMQFVIENIILTFIGGFIALILSSLVIFYINQSDLIPYIDLSFNWKVFSIAILISLLFGLLSGVYPAWRMSKLQVVDALKY
;
A
#
# COMPACT_ATOMS: atom_id res chain seq x y z
N MET A 1 36.44 24.05 -14.73
CA MET A 1 36.84 23.10 -13.66
C MET A 1 35.90 21.88 -13.56
N LEU A 2 34.59 22.04 -13.46
CA LEU A 2 33.67 20.90 -13.34
C LEU A 2 33.77 19.87 -14.47
N PHE A 3 33.86 20.33 -15.72
CA PHE A 3 34.02 19.46 -16.90
C PHE A 3 35.29 18.60 -16.86
N ASN A 4 36.40 19.14 -16.35
CA ASN A 4 37.64 18.38 -16.18
C ASN A 4 37.49 17.30 -15.10
N TYR A 5 36.82 17.59 -13.99
CA TYR A 5 36.51 16.58 -12.97
C TYR A 5 35.64 15.46 -13.54
N LEU A 6 34.63 15.80 -14.34
CA LEU A 6 33.73 14.83 -14.99
C LEU A 6 34.51 13.90 -15.93
N LYS A 7 35.42 14.46 -16.77
CA LYS A 7 36.27 13.69 -17.68
C LYS A 7 37.24 12.76 -16.92
N ILE A 8 37.85 13.27 -15.85
CA ILE A 8 38.74 12.48 -14.99
C ILE A 8 37.98 11.36 -14.33
N THR A 9 36.79 11.63 -13.75
CA THR A 9 35.96 10.63 -13.09
C THR A 9 35.55 9.54 -14.07
N LEU A 10 35.04 9.87 -15.25
CA LEU A 10 34.66 8.87 -16.26
C LEU A 10 35.86 8.00 -16.69
N THR A 11 37.04 8.57 -16.80
CA THR A 11 38.26 7.83 -17.13
C THR A 11 38.65 6.86 -16.00
N VAL A 12 38.54 7.29 -14.75
CA VAL A 12 38.77 6.45 -13.57
C VAL A 12 37.78 5.30 -13.48
N LEU A 13 36.48 5.59 -13.70
CA LEU A 13 35.42 4.58 -13.69
C LEU A 13 35.63 3.51 -14.78
N LYS A 14 36.03 3.91 -15.99
CA LYS A 14 36.37 2.99 -17.08
C LYS A 14 37.62 2.14 -16.79
N ARG A 15 38.60 2.68 -16.07
CA ARG A 15 39.85 1.97 -15.74
C ARG A 15 39.63 0.91 -14.65
N ARG A 16 38.64 1.11 -13.73
CA ARG A 16 38.37 0.21 -12.60
C ARG A 16 37.00 -0.41 -12.71
N LYS A 17 36.77 -1.19 -13.75
CA LYS A 17 35.48 -1.75 -14.14
C LYS A 17 34.78 -2.54 -13.03
N PHE A 18 35.51 -3.36 -12.29
CA PHE A 18 34.96 -4.21 -11.23
C PHE A 18 34.37 -3.39 -10.08
N PHE A 19 35.11 -2.44 -9.51
CA PHE A 19 34.63 -1.58 -8.43
C PHE A 19 33.50 -0.67 -8.88
N THR A 20 33.57 -0.17 -10.11
CA THR A 20 32.49 0.63 -10.69
C THR A 20 31.23 -0.18 -10.84
N PHE A 21 31.33 -1.41 -11.34
CA PHE A 21 30.20 -2.32 -11.47
C PHE A 21 29.55 -2.61 -10.11
N ILE A 22 30.32 -3.00 -9.08
CA ILE A 22 29.76 -3.29 -7.74
C ILE A 22 29.08 -2.06 -7.14
N SER A 23 29.70 -0.86 -7.28
CA SER A 23 29.09 0.38 -6.79
C SER A 23 27.78 0.70 -7.50
N LEU A 24 27.76 0.65 -8.83
CA LEU A 24 26.58 0.90 -9.64
C LEU A 24 25.49 -0.14 -9.38
N PHE A 25 25.87 -1.42 -9.31
CA PHE A 25 24.95 -2.49 -8.97
C PHE A 25 24.31 -2.28 -7.59
N GLY A 26 25.14 -1.99 -6.57
CA GLY A 26 24.62 -1.76 -5.22
C GLY A 26 23.64 -0.59 -5.15
N ILE A 27 23.97 0.55 -5.78
CA ILE A 27 23.09 1.73 -5.81
C ILE A 27 21.82 1.42 -6.60
N SER A 28 21.97 0.93 -7.85
CA SER A 28 20.81 0.73 -8.73
C SER A 28 19.87 -0.35 -8.22
N PHE A 29 20.40 -1.47 -7.73
CA PHE A 29 19.59 -2.56 -7.20
C PHE A 29 18.79 -2.14 -5.97
N THR A 30 19.44 -1.46 -5.03
CA THR A 30 18.73 -1.00 -3.81
C THR A 30 17.68 0.05 -4.11
N LEU A 31 17.98 1.02 -4.99
CA LEU A 31 17.00 2.02 -5.40
C LEU A 31 15.82 1.37 -6.15
N THR A 32 16.10 0.37 -6.99
CA THR A 32 15.04 -0.37 -7.70
C THR A 32 14.12 -1.08 -6.72
N ILE A 33 14.67 -1.83 -5.76
CA ILE A 33 13.86 -2.51 -4.73
C ILE A 33 13.02 -1.50 -3.96
N LEU A 34 13.62 -0.40 -3.52
CA LEU A 34 12.93 0.62 -2.76
C LEU A 34 11.76 1.22 -3.55
N VAL A 35 11.99 1.58 -4.81
CA VAL A 35 10.95 2.19 -5.67
C VAL A 35 9.81 1.20 -5.94
N VAL A 36 10.13 -0.06 -6.26
CA VAL A 36 9.11 -1.08 -6.52
C VAL A 36 8.31 -1.40 -5.26
N THR A 37 8.98 -1.55 -4.11
CA THR A 37 8.31 -1.83 -2.83
C THR A 37 7.42 -0.66 -2.41
N THR A 38 7.89 0.57 -2.58
CA THR A 38 7.08 1.76 -2.26
C THR A 38 5.94 1.97 -3.24
N ALA A 39 6.10 1.64 -4.53
CA ALA A 39 5.01 1.67 -5.51
C ALA A 39 3.91 0.66 -5.13
N PHE A 40 4.29 -0.53 -4.68
CA PHE A 40 3.35 -1.53 -4.20
C PHE A 40 2.64 -1.07 -2.92
N PHE A 41 3.37 -0.52 -1.95
CA PHE A 41 2.79 0.01 -0.72
C PHE A 41 1.85 1.19 -1.00
N ASP A 42 2.25 2.10 -1.87
CA ASP A 42 1.43 3.24 -2.31
C ASP A 42 0.12 2.75 -2.96
N HIS A 43 0.22 1.73 -3.84
CA HIS A 43 -0.95 1.09 -4.42
C HIS A 43 -1.90 0.49 -3.36
N LEU A 44 -1.38 -0.09 -2.28
CA LEU A 44 -2.21 -0.63 -1.20
C LEU A 44 -2.95 0.46 -0.41
N VAL A 45 -2.31 1.59 -0.16
CA VAL A 45 -2.80 2.62 0.76
C VAL A 45 -3.49 3.78 0.06
N ALA A 46 -2.95 4.28 -1.05
CA ALA A 46 -3.47 5.45 -1.74
C ALA A 46 -4.83 5.20 -2.41
N ALA A 47 -5.58 6.29 -2.60
CA ALA A 47 -6.79 6.29 -3.39
C ALA A 47 -6.53 5.81 -4.83
N GLY A 48 -7.48 5.12 -5.40
CA GLY A 48 -7.41 4.60 -6.76
C GLY A 48 -8.63 3.76 -7.08
N TYR A 49 -8.76 3.30 -8.31
CA TYR A 49 -9.90 2.51 -8.75
C TYR A 49 -10.09 1.24 -7.92
N PRO A 50 -11.29 0.89 -7.48
CA PRO A 50 -12.56 1.65 -7.56
C PRO A 50 -12.80 2.57 -6.34
N GLU A 51 -11.80 2.85 -5.53
CA GLU A 51 -11.87 3.60 -4.29
C GLU A 51 -11.24 5.01 -4.47
N ALA A 52 -11.66 5.76 -5.47
CA ALA A 52 -11.14 7.09 -5.74
C ALA A 52 -11.36 8.07 -4.58
N ASN A 53 -12.42 7.85 -3.79
CA ASN A 53 -12.75 8.66 -2.62
C ASN A 53 -12.11 8.17 -1.31
N ARG A 54 -11.16 7.22 -1.37
CA ARG A 54 -10.55 6.57 -0.18
C ARG A 54 -10.01 7.58 0.83
N ASP A 55 -9.31 8.62 0.37
CA ASP A 55 -8.68 9.62 1.24
C ASP A 55 -9.71 10.49 1.97
N ASN A 56 -10.92 10.60 1.42
CA ASN A 56 -12.03 11.34 2.00
C ASN A 56 -12.97 10.46 2.80
N SER A 57 -12.88 9.15 2.68
CA SER A 57 -13.78 8.19 3.34
C SER A 57 -13.29 7.80 4.73
N LEU A 58 -14.24 7.42 5.58
CA LEU A 58 -14.00 6.78 6.86
C LEU A 58 -14.54 5.35 6.83
N TYR A 59 -13.92 4.49 7.62
CA TYR A 59 -14.17 3.06 7.64
C TYR A 59 -14.51 2.63 9.06
N VAL A 60 -15.66 1.96 9.23
CA VAL A 60 -15.99 1.26 10.47
C VAL A 60 -15.98 -0.22 10.13
N TRP A 61 -14.83 -0.84 10.33
CA TRP A 61 -14.62 -2.22 9.93
C TRP A 61 -14.82 -3.18 11.09
N ASN A 62 -14.08 -2.94 12.19
CA ASN A 62 -13.93 -3.93 13.25
C ASN A 62 -14.42 -3.39 14.59
N ILE A 63 -15.05 -4.25 15.36
CA ILE A 63 -15.44 -4.01 16.75
C ILE A 63 -14.68 -5.00 17.63
N LYS A 64 -14.06 -4.50 18.68
CA LYS A 64 -13.30 -5.30 19.64
C LYS A 64 -13.91 -5.18 21.02
N GLU A 65 -14.24 -6.31 21.60
CA GLU A 65 -14.69 -6.43 22.97
C GLU A 65 -13.57 -7.02 23.82
N LYS A 66 -13.31 -6.44 24.98
CA LYS A 66 -12.25 -6.83 25.89
C LYS A 66 -12.80 -7.11 27.28
N ASP A 67 -12.42 -8.22 27.84
CA ASP A 67 -12.60 -8.56 29.25
C ASP A 67 -11.32 -8.18 29.99
N THR A 68 -11.36 -7.07 30.73
CA THR A 68 -10.17 -6.57 31.45
C THR A 68 -9.90 -7.38 32.71
N LYS A 69 -10.88 -8.13 33.23
CA LYS A 69 -10.74 -8.95 34.45
C LYS A 69 -10.07 -10.27 34.15
N ASN A 70 -10.50 -10.93 33.07
CA ASN A 70 -9.98 -12.25 32.68
C ASN A 70 -8.90 -12.19 31.61
N GLY A 71 -8.59 -10.98 31.09
CA GLY A 71 -7.54 -10.78 30.07
C GLY A 71 -7.92 -11.17 28.65
N GLY A 72 -9.18 -11.58 28.40
CA GLY A 72 -9.65 -12.00 27.07
C GLY A 72 -10.01 -10.84 26.16
N SER A 73 -9.91 -11.07 24.86
CA SER A 73 -10.48 -10.15 23.86
C SER A 73 -11.05 -10.91 22.68
N SER A 74 -12.13 -10.38 22.10
CA SER A 74 -12.73 -10.90 20.88
C SER A 74 -12.98 -9.75 19.92
N SER A 75 -12.64 -9.93 18.65
CA SER A 75 -12.81 -8.91 17.61
C SER A 75 -13.42 -9.51 16.35
N GLY A 76 -14.04 -8.68 15.55
CA GLY A 76 -14.61 -9.07 14.26
C GLY A 76 -15.34 -7.92 13.59
N PRO A 77 -15.78 -8.11 12.35
CA PRO A 77 -16.53 -7.10 11.61
C PRO A 77 -17.83 -6.71 12.35
N VAL A 78 -18.31 -5.51 12.06
CA VAL A 78 -19.60 -5.06 12.61
C VAL A 78 -20.77 -5.77 11.94
N SER A 79 -21.93 -5.81 12.59
CA SER A 79 -23.15 -6.36 11.98
C SER A 79 -23.85 -5.34 11.09
N PHE A 80 -24.71 -5.80 10.20
CA PHE A 80 -25.60 -4.93 9.43
C PHE A 80 -26.55 -4.13 10.35
N SER A 81 -27.05 -4.77 11.42
CA SER A 81 -27.86 -4.12 12.45
C SER A 81 -27.09 -3.01 13.16
N PHE A 82 -25.80 -3.22 13.47
CA PHE A 82 -24.94 -2.19 14.04
C PHE A 82 -24.84 -0.95 13.15
N ILE A 83 -24.64 -1.15 11.85
CA ILE A 83 -24.56 -0.04 10.88
C ILE A 83 -25.86 0.76 10.88
N ASN A 84 -27.01 0.08 10.85
CA ASN A 84 -28.31 0.74 10.83
C ASN A 84 -28.61 1.50 12.13
N THR A 85 -28.24 0.92 13.29
CA THR A 85 -28.59 1.47 14.60
C THR A 85 -27.67 2.62 15.01
N TYR A 86 -26.37 2.52 14.69
CA TYR A 86 -25.39 3.46 15.26
C TYR A 86 -24.69 4.34 14.22
N ILE A 87 -24.52 3.87 12.97
CA ILE A 87 -23.79 4.62 11.97
C ILE A 87 -24.73 5.47 11.10
N ARG A 88 -25.83 4.90 10.63
CA ARG A 88 -26.81 5.65 9.81
C ARG A 88 -27.60 6.70 10.60
N THR A 89 -27.45 6.74 11.91
CA THR A 89 -28.05 7.76 12.78
C THR A 89 -27.18 8.98 13.00
N LEU A 90 -25.98 9.02 12.42
CA LEU A 90 -25.10 10.19 12.45
C LEU A 90 -25.79 11.38 11.78
N LYS A 91 -25.64 12.56 12.39
CA LYS A 91 -26.31 13.78 11.96
C LYS A 91 -25.54 14.53 10.88
N THR A 92 -24.22 14.41 10.89
CA THR A 92 -23.37 15.04 9.88
C THR A 92 -23.63 14.39 8.53
N PRO A 93 -23.98 15.17 7.48
CA PRO A 93 -24.35 14.62 6.18
C PRO A 93 -23.23 13.80 5.54
N ALA A 94 -23.53 12.54 5.24
CA ALA A 94 -22.61 11.62 4.59
C ALA A 94 -23.38 10.53 3.83
N LYS A 95 -22.75 9.97 2.80
CA LYS A 95 -23.20 8.72 2.17
C LYS A 95 -22.58 7.56 2.94
N ILE A 96 -23.42 6.67 3.43
CA ILE A 96 -23.02 5.51 4.24
C ILE A 96 -23.39 4.24 3.48
N ALA A 97 -22.38 3.48 3.09
CA ALA A 97 -22.53 2.18 2.45
C ALA A 97 -22.26 1.05 3.44
N ALA A 98 -23.11 0.03 3.39
CA ALA A 98 -22.89 -1.23 4.09
C ALA A 98 -22.38 -2.27 3.09
N VAL A 99 -21.23 -2.88 3.41
CA VAL A 99 -20.54 -3.85 2.56
C VAL A 99 -20.23 -5.09 3.39
N SER A 100 -20.60 -6.29 2.90
CA SER A 100 -20.23 -7.51 3.61
C SER A 100 -18.75 -7.80 3.46
N MET A 101 -18.19 -8.60 4.35
CA MET A 101 -16.90 -9.25 4.11
C MET A 101 -17.00 -10.10 2.83
N PHE A 102 -15.87 -10.27 2.17
CA PHE A 102 -15.84 -11.13 0.99
C PHE A 102 -15.97 -12.61 1.40
N ASN A 103 -16.70 -13.34 0.59
CA ASN A 103 -16.83 -14.78 0.70
C ASN A 103 -16.48 -15.41 -0.66
N ASN A 104 -16.14 -16.68 -0.66
CA ASN A 104 -15.83 -17.42 -1.86
C ASN A 104 -16.89 -18.50 -2.06
N LEU A 105 -17.26 -18.70 -3.31
CA LEU A 105 -18.09 -19.84 -3.71
C LEU A 105 -17.60 -20.41 -5.04
N ASN A 106 -18.04 -21.63 -5.33
CA ASN A 106 -17.81 -22.23 -6.62
C ASN A 106 -19.10 -22.13 -7.44
N ILE A 107 -19.01 -21.58 -8.63
CA ILE A 107 -20.12 -21.56 -9.59
C ILE A 107 -19.77 -22.44 -10.79
N TYR A 108 -20.79 -22.91 -11.49
CA TYR A 108 -20.63 -23.69 -12.70
C TYR A 108 -21.09 -22.87 -13.89
N LEU A 109 -20.17 -22.49 -14.75
CA LEU A 109 -20.44 -21.77 -15.98
C LEU A 109 -20.04 -22.65 -17.17
N ASN A 110 -20.99 -22.94 -18.07
CA ASN A 110 -20.73 -23.79 -19.26
C ASN A 110 -20.04 -25.13 -18.91
N ASN A 111 -20.47 -25.80 -17.85
CA ASN A 111 -19.86 -27.01 -17.27
C ASN A 111 -18.45 -26.88 -16.72
N HIS A 112 -17.91 -25.64 -16.61
CA HIS A 112 -16.64 -25.38 -15.95
C HIS A 112 -16.88 -24.85 -14.54
N LYS A 113 -16.22 -25.48 -13.56
CA LYS A 113 -16.22 -25.02 -12.19
C LYS A 113 -15.23 -23.86 -12.04
N ILE A 114 -15.71 -22.70 -11.61
CA ILE A 114 -14.88 -21.55 -11.30
C ILE A 114 -15.10 -21.12 -9.85
N LYS A 115 -14.02 -20.68 -9.21
CA LYS A 115 -14.07 -20.09 -7.88
C LYS A 115 -14.23 -18.60 -8.04
N VAL A 116 -15.25 -18.02 -7.43
CA VAL A 116 -15.54 -16.59 -7.48
C VAL A 116 -15.66 -16.02 -6.08
N MET A 117 -15.27 -14.77 -5.95
CA MET A 117 -15.45 -13.98 -4.75
C MET A 117 -16.76 -13.20 -4.85
N TYR A 118 -17.51 -13.13 -3.76
CA TYR A 118 -18.76 -12.39 -3.76
C TYR A 118 -18.95 -11.54 -2.50
N ARG A 119 -19.75 -10.48 -2.62
CA ARG A 119 -20.15 -9.57 -1.55
C ARG A 119 -21.61 -9.21 -1.65
N TYR A 120 -22.17 -8.89 -0.48
CA TYR A 120 -23.46 -8.23 -0.36
C TYR A 120 -23.23 -6.76 -0.06
N THR A 121 -23.95 -5.87 -0.77
CA THR A 121 -23.85 -4.43 -0.55
C THR A 121 -25.21 -3.75 -0.59
N ASP A 122 -25.29 -2.54 -0.08
CA ASP A 122 -26.45 -1.67 -0.30
C ASP A 122 -26.29 -0.83 -1.57
N ALA A 123 -27.31 -0.03 -1.90
CA ALA A 123 -27.29 0.83 -3.07
C ALA A 123 -26.26 1.97 -2.95
N ASN A 124 -26.01 2.46 -1.74
CA ASN A 124 -25.04 3.55 -1.51
C ASN A 124 -23.60 3.13 -1.79
N PHE A 125 -23.31 1.82 -1.82
CA PHE A 125 -22.00 1.31 -2.18
C PHE A 125 -21.50 1.85 -3.51
N TRP A 126 -22.37 1.92 -4.50
CA TRP A 126 -22.06 2.41 -5.84
C TRP A 126 -21.81 3.92 -5.88
N ASP A 127 -22.39 4.67 -4.95
CA ASP A 127 -22.19 6.11 -4.81
C ASP A 127 -20.91 6.46 -4.05
N VAL A 128 -20.52 5.62 -3.07
CA VAL A 128 -19.29 5.81 -2.28
C VAL A 128 -18.06 5.39 -3.08
N THR A 129 -18.22 4.36 -3.93
CA THR A 129 -17.17 3.83 -4.79
C THR A 129 -17.23 4.43 -6.19
N SER A 130 -16.18 4.23 -6.98
CA SER A 130 -16.03 4.78 -8.34
C SER A 130 -15.93 3.66 -9.35
N PHE A 131 -16.82 2.66 -9.28
CA PHE A 131 -16.82 1.58 -10.25
C PHE A 131 -17.14 2.06 -11.65
N GLU A 132 -16.35 1.62 -12.61
CA GLU A 132 -16.57 1.83 -14.04
C GLU A 132 -17.48 0.71 -14.55
N PHE A 133 -18.71 1.09 -14.97
CA PHE A 133 -19.64 0.17 -15.60
C PHE A 133 -19.30 0.02 -17.08
N LEU A 134 -18.92 -1.19 -17.47
CA LEU A 134 -18.67 -1.54 -18.87
C LEU A 134 -19.98 -1.82 -19.60
N GLU A 135 -20.99 -2.37 -18.89
CA GLU A 135 -22.30 -2.69 -19.40
C GLU A 135 -23.35 -2.47 -18.30
N GLY A 136 -24.56 -2.05 -18.71
CA GLY A 136 -25.69 -1.94 -17.80
C GLY A 136 -25.51 -0.89 -16.70
N LYS A 137 -25.99 -1.19 -15.49
CA LYS A 137 -25.96 -0.28 -14.34
C LYS A 137 -26.00 -1.01 -13.00
N SER A 138 -25.76 -0.27 -11.92
CA SER A 138 -25.91 -0.75 -10.54
C SER A 138 -27.37 -1.03 -10.17
N TYR A 139 -27.57 -1.85 -9.14
CA TYR A 139 -28.88 -1.90 -8.47
C TYR A 139 -29.10 -0.66 -7.59
N THR A 140 -30.35 -0.30 -7.45
CA THR A 140 -30.82 0.88 -6.74
C THR A 140 -31.50 0.49 -5.42
N ALA A 141 -31.82 1.47 -4.59
CA ALA A 141 -32.65 1.27 -3.41
C ALA A 141 -34.03 0.65 -3.73
N GLN A 142 -34.57 0.92 -4.94
CA GLN A 142 -35.83 0.31 -5.38
C GLN A 142 -35.70 -1.19 -5.64
N ASN A 143 -34.60 -1.64 -6.27
CA ASN A 143 -34.34 -3.08 -6.46
C ASN A 143 -34.23 -3.79 -5.10
N ILE A 144 -33.60 -3.16 -4.12
CA ILE A 144 -33.50 -3.68 -2.76
C ILE A 144 -34.89 -3.75 -2.10
N ALA A 145 -35.68 -2.68 -2.20
CA ALA A 145 -37.04 -2.63 -1.61
C ALA A 145 -37.96 -3.69 -2.23
N ASN A 146 -37.82 -3.98 -3.53
CA ASN A 146 -38.60 -4.98 -4.24
C ASN A 146 -38.11 -6.41 -3.99
N ASN A 147 -36.98 -6.63 -3.30
CA ASN A 147 -36.28 -7.91 -3.18
C ASN A 147 -35.91 -8.54 -4.54
N ASP A 148 -35.47 -7.69 -5.49
CA ASP A 148 -35.09 -8.17 -6.80
C ASP A 148 -33.81 -9.04 -6.70
N TYR A 149 -33.85 -10.24 -7.27
CA TYR A 149 -32.68 -11.11 -7.41
C TYR A 149 -31.85 -10.67 -8.62
N VAL A 150 -31.03 -9.66 -8.39
CA VAL A 150 -30.14 -9.07 -9.39
C VAL A 150 -28.69 -9.15 -8.93
N VAL A 151 -27.76 -9.14 -9.88
CA VAL A 151 -26.33 -9.20 -9.62
C VAL A 151 -25.58 -8.26 -10.56
N VAL A 152 -24.54 -7.61 -10.04
CA VAL A 152 -23.51 -6.96 -10.83
C VAL A 152 -22.27 -7.86 -10.79
N ILE A 153 -21.70 -8.15 -11.96
CA ILE A 153 -20.54 -9.03 -12.11
C ILE A 153 -19.34 -8.23 -12.62
N ASN A 154 -18.11 -8.74 -12.46
CA ASN A 154 -16.95 -8.15 -13.10
C ASN A 154 -16.77 -8.67 -14.54
N ASP A 155 -15.89 -8.02 -15.30
CA ASP A 155 -15.58 -8.38 -16.69
C ASP A 155 -14.96 -9.78 -16.81
N HIS A 156 -14.21 -10.24 -15.82
CA HIS A 156 -13.63 -11.58 -15.81
C HIS A 156 -14.73 -12.68 -15.79
N VAL A 157 -15.70 -12.54 -14.90
CA VAL A 157 -16.85 -13.48 -14.85
C VAL A 157 -17.68 -13.38 -16.12
N ARG A 158 -17.92 -12.16 -16.65
CA ARG A 158 -18.59 -11.99 -17.94
C ARG A 158 -17.88 -12.78 -19.05
N ASP A 159 -16.56 -12.60 -19.19
CA ASP A 159 -15.79 -13.22 -20.25
C ASP A 159 -15.77 -14.76 -20.15
N GLN A 160 -15.77 -15.29 -18.94
CA GLN A 160 -15.88 -16.74 -18.71
C GLN A 160 -17.30 -17.27 -18.96
N TYR A 161 -18.33 -16.47 -18.70
CA TYR A 161 -19.72 -16.91 -18.84
C TYR A 161 -20.22 -16.83 -20.28
N VAL A 162 -20.02 -15.71 -20.95
CA VAL A 162 -20.59 -15.47 -22.26
C VAL A 162 -19.56 -15.35 -23.38
N GLY A 163 -18.27 -15.29 -23.03
CA GLY A 163 -17.17 -15.04 -23.96
C GLY A 163 -16.79 -13.56 -24.04
N LYS A 164 -15.53 -13.33 -24.36
CA LYS A 164 -14.95 -11.98 -24.42
C LYS A 164 -15.70 -11.11 -25.44
N GLY A 165 -16.09 -9.91 -25.01
CA GLY A 165 -16.79 -8.94 -25.85
C GLY A 165 -18.29 -9.22 -26.06
N GLN A 166 -18.85 -10.28 -25.46
CA GLN A 166 -20.28 -10.57 -25.49
C GLN A 166 -20.98 -9.93 -24.27
N SER A 167 -22.20 -9.42 -24.48
CA SER A 167 -22.99 -8.83 -23.39
C SER A 167 -23.57 -9.92 -22.47
N ALA A 168 -23.38 -9.71 -21.15
CA ALA A 168 -24.01 -10.56 -20.13
C ALA A 168 -25.29 -9.94 -19.55
N VAL A 169 -25.55 -8.66 -19.77
CA VAL A 169 -26.71 -7.96 -19.19
C VAL A 169 -28.01 -8.58 -19.67
N GLY A 170 -28.93 -8.84 -18.73
CA GLY A 170 -30.22 -9.49 -18.96
C GLY A 170 -30.20 -11.00 -18.87
N LYS A 171 -29.01 -11.65 -18.92
CA LYS A 171 -28.89 -13.11 -18.74
C LYS A 171 -29.07 -13.51 -17.29
N MET A 172 -29.49 -14.75 -17.08
CA MET A 172 -29.66 -15.34 -15.75
C MET A 172 -28.41 -16.14 -15.39
N ILE A 173 -27.92 -15.96 -14.17
CA ILE A 173 -26.82 -16.77 -13.61
C ILE A 173 -27.32 -17.46 -12.35
N GLU A 174 -27.12 -18.78 -12.25
CA GLU A 174 -27.47 -19.55 -11.07
C GLU A 174 -26.31 -19.56 -10.07
N ILE A 175 -26.61 -19.14 -8.84
CA ILE A 175 -25.64 -19.05 -7.77
C ILE A 175 -26.27 -19.58 -6.50
N ASP A 176 -25.69 -20.65 -5.95
CA ASP A 176 -26.18 -21.32 -4.74
C ASP A 176 -27.67 -21.69 -4.81
N ASN A 177 -28.08 -22.27 -5.95
CA ASN A 177 -29.45 -22.69 -6.32
C ASN A 177 -30.45 -21.50 -6.40
N VAL A 178 -29.96 -20.28 -6.59
CA VAL A 178 -30.81 -19.10 -6.81
C VAL A 178 -30.44 -18.47 -8.14
N ASN A 179 -31.46 -18.15 -8.94
CA ASN A 179 -31.28 -17.49 -10.22
C ASN A 179 -31.23 -15.96 -10.04
N TYR A 180 -30.13 -15.34 -10.43
CA TYR A 180 -29.94 -13.90 -10.43
C TYR A 180 -29.90 -13.37 -11.86
N ARG A 181 -30.58 -12.25 -12.10
CA ARG A 181 -30.46 -11.52 -13.36
C ARG A 181 -29.25 -10.59 -13.33
N ILE A 182 -28.34 -10.74 -14.29
CA ILE A 182 -27.21 -9.84 -14.46
C ILE A 182 -27.75 -8.50 -14.96
N ILE A 183 -27.51 -7.41 -14.23
CA ILE A 183 -27.97 -6.06 -14.59
C ILE A 183 -26.84 -5.10 -14.92
N GLY A 184 -25.61 -5.45 -14.58
CA GLY A 184 -24.44 -4.63 -14.87
C GLY A 184 -23.16 -5.46 -14.88
N VAL A 185 -22.21 -4.97 -15.62
CA VAL A 185 -20.83 -5.49 -15.66
C VAL A 185 -19.89 -4.35 -15.33
N VAL A 186 -19.07 -4.53 -14.31
CA VAL A 186 -18.06 -3.56 -13.91
C VAL A 186 -16.68 -4.02 -14.32
N LYS A 187 -15.77 -3.09 -14.55
CA LYS A 187 -14.35 -3.38 -14.67
C LYS A 187 -13.87 -4.00 -13.36
N GLY A 188 -13.13 -5.09 -13.43
CA GLY A 188 -12.57 -5.75 -12.25
C GLY A 188 -11.60 -4.85 -11.51
N CYS A 189 -11.39 -5.15 -10.25
CA CYS A 189 -10.45 -4.41 -9.41
C CYS A 189 -9.46 -5.36 -8.72
N PRO A 190 -8.26 -4.88 -8.37
CA PRO A 190 -7.24 -5.72 -7.75
C PRO A 190 -7.71 -6.31 -6.42
N VAL A 191 -7.29 -7.53 -6.14
CA VAL A 191 -7.52 -8.19 -4.83
C VAL A 191 -6.93 -7.41 -3.66
N THR A 192 -6.00 -6.49 -3.92
CA THR A 192 -5.41 -5.56 -2.96
C THR A 192 -6.38 -4.49 -2.46
N ARG A 193 -7.52 -4.28 -3.14
CA ARG A 193 -8.62 -3.39 -2.72
C ARG A 193 -9.57 -4.13 -1.79
N LEU A 194 -9.08 -4.48 -0.59
CA LEU A 194 -9.71 -5.40 0.34
C LEU A 194 -11.16 -5.06 0.72
N HIS A 195 -11.56 -3.78 0.68
CA HIS A 195 -12.89 -3.34 1.09
C HIS A 195 -13.92 -3.37 -0.05
N THR A 196 -13.46 -3.42 -1.31
CA THR A 196 -14.32 -3.27 -2.48
C THR A 196 -14.20 -4.41 -3.48
N THR A 197 -13.05 -5.11 -3.51
CA THR A 197 -12.83 -6.19 -4.51
C THR A 197 -13.86 -7.32 -4.36
N SER A 198 -14.42 -7.73 -5.47
CA SER A 198 -15.27 -8.90 -5.62
C SER A 198 -15.48 -9.24 -7.10
N ASP A 199 -15.89 -10.47 -7.37
CA ASP A 199 -16.30 -10.89 -8.71
C ASP A 199 -17.80 -10.67 -8.92
N LEU A 200 -18.59 -10.82 -7.84
CA LEU A 200 -20.05 -10.70 -7.83
C LEU A 200 -20.49 -9.78 -6.69
N TYR A 201 -21.41 -8.88 -6.99
CA TYR A 201 -22.00 -7.95 -6.04
C TYR A 201 -23.52 -8.14 -6.00
N PHE A 202 -24.03 -8.48 -4.82
CA PHE A 202 -25.46 -8.72 -4.59
C PHE A 202 -26.09 -7.65 -3.71
N PRO A 203 -27.38 -7.33 -3.90
CA PRO A 203 -28.15 -6.59 -2.92
C PRO A 203 -28.16 -7.33 -1.57
N TYR A 204 -27.92 -6.62 -0.47
CA TYR A 204 -27.76 -7.24 0.86
C TYR A 204 -28.98 -8.04 1.31
N ASN A 205 -30.19 -7.66 0.89
CA ASN A 205 -31.44 -8.32 1.25
C ASN A 205 -31.65 -9.69 0.57
N THR A 206 -30.83 -10.04 -0.43
CA THR A 206 -30.82 -11.38 -1.04
C THR A 206 -29.94 -12.36 -0.26
N SER A 207 -29.25 -11.89 0.79
CA SER A 207 -28.45 -12.74 1.67
C SER A 207 -29.34 -13.70 2.47
N LYS A 208 -28.87 -14.93 2.65
CA LYS A 208 -29.50 -15.92 3.53
C LYS A 208 -29.28 -15.63 5.03
N ALA A 209 -28.43 -14.66 5.37
CA ALA A 209 -28.13 -14.28 6.75
C ALA A 209 -29.32 -13.54 7.40
N ASP A 210 -29.52 -13.78 8.68
CA ASP A 210 -30.49 -13.01 9.47
C ASP A 210 -29.97 -11.60 9.77
N LEU A 211 -30.28 -10.66 8.91
CA LEU A 211 -29.89 -9.25 9.03
C LEU A 211 -30.62 -8.49 10.14
N LYS A 212 -31.71 -9.06 10.71
CA LYS A 212 -32.48 -8.48 11.81
C LYS A 212 -31.88 -8.81 13.17
N LYS A 213 -30.97 -9.77 13.23
CA LYS A 213 -30.31 -10.16 14.46
C LYS A 213 -29.56 -8.97 15.06
N THR A 214 -29.98 -8.56 16.25
CA THR A 214 -29.38 -7.46 17.02
C THR A 214 -28.10 -7.91 17.67
N SER A 215 -27.04 -8.03 16.92
CA SER A 215 -25.70 -8.29 17.43
C SER A 215 -24.76 -7.14 17.06
N LEU A 216 -23.75 -6.90 17.88
CA LEU A 216 -22.76 -5.87 17.57
C LEU A 216 -21.82 -6.35 16.45
N ARG A 217 -21.47 -7.63 16.44
CA ARG A 217 -20.58 -8.27 15.46
C ARG A 217 -21.37 -9.05 14.42
N GLY A 218 -20.83 -9.08 13.22
CA GLY A 218 -21.38 -9.79 12.06
C GLY A 218 -20.36 -9.86 10.95
N ASP A 219 -20.81 -9.71 9.71
CA ASP A 219 -19.98 -9.86 8.51
C ASP A 219 -19.99 -8.62 7.62
N TYR A 220 -20.17 -7.43 8.21
CA TYR A 220 -20.26 -6.18 7.46
C TYR A 220 -19.23 -5.16 7.91
N MET A 221 -19.01 -4.18 7.08
CA MET A 221 -18.29 -2.95 7.37
C MET A 221 -19.09 -1.75 6.83
N ALA A 222 -18.89 -0.57 7.39
CA ALA A 222 -19.42 0.66 6.84
C ALA A 222 -18.34 1.48 6.17
N LEU A 223 -18.64 1.96 4.96
CA LEU A 223 -17.88 2.99 4.26
C LEU A 223 -18.65 4.29 4.40
N ILE A 224 -18.04 5.33 4.94
CA ILE A 224 -18.66 6.62 5.19
C ILE A 224 -17.96 7.66 4.35
N LEU A 225 -18.66 8.22 3.37
CA LEU A 225 -18.18 9.32 2.54
C LEU A 225 -18.89 10.61 2.97
N PRO A 226 -18.21 11.53 3.68
CA PRO A 226 -18.76 12.83 4.01
C PRO A 226 -19.16 13.60 2.76
N ASN A 227 -20.25 14.37 2.82
CA ASN A 227 -20.60 15.25 1.71
C ASN A 227 -19.55 16.34 1.48
N ASN A 228 -18.93 16.81 2.57
CA ASN A 228 -17.78 17.73 2.52
C ASN A 228 -16.56 17.04 3.15
N PRO A 229 -15.40 17.03 2.49
CA PRO A 229 -14.19 16.41 3.03
C PRO A 229 -13.75 16.93 4.40
N GLU A 230 -14.06 18.18 4.71
CA GLU A 230 -13.76 18.82 5.99
C GLU A 230 -14.56 18.26 7.17
N ASP A 231 -15.71 17.63 6.90
CA ASP A 231 -16.56 17.04 7.93
C ASP A 231 -16.01 15.70 8.48
N LYS A 232 -14.92 15.18 7.95
CA LYS A 232 -14.31 13.91 8.43
C LYS A 232 -14.10 13.88 9.94
N LEU A 233 -13.42 14.90 10.47
CA LEU A 233 -13.12 14.99 11.91
C LEU A 233 -14.41 15.07 12.73
N LYS A 234 -15.38 15.82 12.25
CA LYS A 234 -16.68 15.96 12.92
C LYS A 234 -17.42 14.64 12.98
N ILE A 235 -17.43 13.87 11.88
CA ILE A 235 -18.04 12.52 11.86
C ILE A 235 -17.29 11.58 12.81
N GLN A 236 -15.97 11.63 12.87
CA GLN A 236 -15.18 10.82 13.80
C GLN A 236 -15.52 11.13 15.27
N GLU A 237 -15.66 12.40 15.62
CA GLU A 237 -16.04 12.85 16.96
C GLU A 237 -17.48 12.46 17.29
N GLU A 238 -18.41 12.66 16.35
CA GLU A 238 -19.80 12.27 16.51
C GLU A 238 -19.91 10.75 16.71
N PHE A 239 -19.23 9.95 15.89
CA PHE A 239 -19.24 8.50 16.03
C PHE A 239 -18.58 8.05 17.34
N ARG A 240 -17.50 8.71 17.78
CA ARG A 240 -16.87 8.44 19.08
C ARG A 240 -17.86 8.65 20.23
N ALA A 241 -18.68 9.72 20.18
CA ALA A 241 -19.70 9.99 21.18
C ALA A 241 -20.83 8.95 21.16
N VAL A 242 -21.19 8.43 19.97
CA VAL A 242 -22.14 7.32 19.82
C VAL A 242 -21.51 6.03 20.37
N ALA A 243 -20.32 5.69 19.97
CA ALA A 243 -19.60 4.48 20.37
C ALA A 243 -19.41 4.37 21.89
N ALA A 244 -19.16 5.49 22.58
CA ALA A 244 -19.01 5.55 24.02
C ALA A 244 -20.29 5.12 24.81
N LYS A 245 -21.45 5.16 24.16
CA LYS A 245 -22.72 4.75 24.77
C LYS A 245 -23.07 3.27 24.52
N ILE A 246 -22.33 2.60 23.65
CA ILE A 246 -22.57 1.21 23.30
C ILE A 246 -22.00 0.32 24.42
N LYS A 247 -22.86 -0.53 24.95
CA LYS A 247 -22.46 -1.50 25.98
C LYS A 247 -21.90 -2.76 25.33
N PRO A 248 -20.81 -3.36 25.86
CA PRO A 248 -20.33 -4.66 25.44
C PRO A 248 -21.43 -5.73 25.55
N THR A 249 -21.29 -6.78 24.74
CA THR A 249 -22.21 -7.91 24.74
C THR A 249 -22.04 -8.71 26.01
N LYS A 250 -23.09 -8.84 26.83
CA LYS A 250 -23.07 -9.75 27.97
C LYS A 250 -23.23 -11.19 27.47
N THR A 251 -22.18 -11.98 27.58
CA THR A 251 -22.18 -13.36 27.09
C THR A 251 -22.77 -14.37 28.07
N GLY A 252 -22.84 -14.02 29.38
CA GLY A 252 -23.18 -14.96 30.43
C GLY A 252 -22.13 -16.05 30.69
N ASP A 253 -21.01 -16.01 29.93
CA ASP A 253 -19.91 -16.92 30.05
C ASP A 253 -19.00 -16.52 31.24
N LYS A 254 -18.58 -17.51 32.04
CA LYS A 254 -17.67 -17.27 33.14
C LYS A 254 -16.25 -16.92 32.70
N TRP A 255 -15.87 -17.35 31.48
CA TRP A 255 -14.51 -17.20 30.95
C TRP A 255 -14.32 -15.93 30.12
N PHE A 256 -15.42 -15.37 29.57
CA PHE A 256 -15.38 -14.15 28.76
C PHE A 256 -16.64 -13.31 28.98
N ASN A 257 -16.50 -12.24 29.75
CA ASN A 257 -17.57 -11.26 29.99
C ASN A 257 -17.01 -9.84 29.78
N PRO A 258 -17.05 -9.35 28.54
CA PRO A 258 -16.38 -8.10 28.17
C PRO A 258 -16.98 -6.90 28.92
N ASP A 259 -16.10 -6.03 29.39
CA ASP A 259 -16.42 -4.79 30.09
C ASP A 259 -16.04 -3.54 29.28
N LYS A 260 -15.22 -3.71 28.23
CA LYS A 260 -14.84 -2.63 27.31
C LYS A 260 -15.15 -2.97 25.87
N LEU A 261 -15.51 -1.94 25.11
CA LEU A 261 -15.81 -2.01 23.68
C LEU A 261 -15.05 -0.92 22.95
N TYR A 262 -14.41 -1.31 21.85
CA TYR A 262 -13.65 -0.44 20.97
C TYR A 262 -14.16 -0.56 19.55
N VAL A 263 -14.59 0.56 19.00
CA VAL A 263 -15.01 0.69 17.59
C VAL A 263 -14.74 2.12 17.15
N PHE A 264 -14.22 2.29 15.94
CA PHE A 264 -13.76 3.58 15.46
C PHE A 264 -14.16 3.80 14.01
N ALA A 265 -14.41 5.05 13.66
CA ALA A 265 -14.52 5.51 12.28
C ALA A 265 -13.16 6.05 11.86
N ASP A 266 -12.34 5.18 11.29
CA ASP A 266 -10.95 5.48 10.97
C ASP A 266 -10.77 5.84 9.49
N THR A 267 -9.73 6.59 9.16
CA THR A 267 -9.25 6.70 7.78
C THR A 267 -8.73 5.33 7.32
N TYR A 268 -8.61 5.12 6.02
CA TYR A 268 -8.19 3.81 5.48
C TYR A 268 -6.87 3.31 6.10
N PHE A 269 -5.85 4.17 6.11
CA PHE A 269 -4.54 3.81 6.67
C PHE A 269 -4.62 3.45 8.16
N VAL A 270 -5.36 4.24 8.94
CA VAL A 270 -5.54 3.99 10.38
C VAL A 270 -6.33 2.72 10.62
N SER A 271 -7.39 2.44 9.86
CA SER A 271 -8.16 1.19 9.99
C SER A 271 -7.29 -0.03 9.70
N PHE A 272 -6.45 0.04 8.67
CA PHE A 272 -5.50 -1.01 8.30
C PHE A 272 -4.43 -1.24 9.40
N THR A 273 -3.83 -0.16 9.92
CA THR A 273 -2.80 -0.27 10.96
C THR A 273 -3.36 -0.74 12.30
N ARG A 274 -4.60 -0.37 12.63
CA ARG A 274 -5.31 -0.84 13.81
C ARG A 274 -5.55 -2.34 13.77
N GLU A 275 -5.93 -2.87 12.63
CA GLU A 275 -6.12 -4.31 12.43
C GLU A 275 -4.82 -5.08 12.59
N LEU A 276 -3.74 -4.61 11.98
CA LEU A 276 -2.42 -5.25 12.08
C LEU A 276 -1.87 -5.29 13.50
N LYS A 277 -2.08 -4.25 14.28
CA LYS A 277 -1.57 -4.19 15.67
C LYS A 277 -2.48 -4.91 16.67
N GLY A 278 -3.74 -5.16 16.35
CA GLY A 278 -4.70 -5.83 17.23
C GLY A 278 -4.97 -5.14 18.59
N SER A 279 -4.64 -3.84 18.73
CA SER A 279 -4.80 -3.07 19.96
C SER A 279 -6.06 -2.20 19.92
N GLY A 280 -6.95 -2.34 20.90
CA GLY A 280 -8.18 -1.54 20.97
C GLY A 280 -7.95 -0.04 21.16
N ASP A 281 -6.97 0.35 21.98
CA ASP A 281 -6.78 1.75 22.40
C ASP A 281 -5.90 2.56 21.46
N SER A 282 -4.94 1.91 20.81
CA SER A 282 -4.00 2.56 19.90
C SER A 282 -4.37 2.28 18.44
N ASP A 283 -4.24 3.29 17.59
CA ASP A 283 -4.46 3.15 16.15
C ASP A 283 -3.34 2.37 15.44
N GLY A 284 -2.20 2.15 16.08
CA GLY A 284 -1.07 1.39 15.55
C GLY A 284 -0.28 2.13 14.45
N SER A 285 -0.72 3.28 13.97
CA SER A 285 -0.11 3.99 12.85
C SER A 285 1.35 4.38 13.12
N ALA A 286 1.64 4.95 14.28
CA ALA A 286 3.00 5.31 14.67
C ALA A 286 3.95 4.10 14.70
N PHE A 287 3.47 2.94 15.17
CA PHE A 287 4.26 1.70 15.20
C PHE A 287 4.57 1.20 13.79
N ILE A 288 3.57 1.13 12.90
CA ILE A 288 3.76 0.69 11.51
C ILE A 288 4.67 1.67 10.75
N ILE A 289 4.47 2.98 10.92
CA ILE A 289 5.34 4.00 10.31
C ILE A 289 6.79 3.83 10.81
N SER A 290 7.00 3.58 12.10
CA SER A 290 8.34 3.35 12.66
C SER A 290 9.02 2.13 12.06
N ILE A 291 8.27 1.03 11.85
CA ILE A 291 8.77 -0.16 11.16
C ILE A 291 9.16 0.17 9.72
N LEU A 292 8.28 0.87 8.98
CA LEU A 292 8.54 1.25 7.59
C LEU A 292 9.80 2.14 7.47
N ILE A 293 9.94 3.14 8.35
CA ILE A 293 11.13 3.99 8.42
C ILE A 293 12.37 3.14 8.72
N GLY A 294 12.28 2.21 9.67
CA GLY A 294 13.38 1.28 10.01
C GLY A 294 13.80 0.41 8.83
N ILE A 295 12.85 -0.13 8.08
CA ILE A 295 13.10 -0.92 6.88
C ILE A 295 13.77 -0.06 5.80
N ILE A 296 13.25 1.13 5.52
CA ILE A 296 13.86 2.07 4.56
C ILE A 296 15.29 2.39 4.97
N PHE A 297 15.52 2.71 6.24
CA PHE A 297 16.85 2.99 6.77
C PHE A 297 17.81 1.81 6.62
N LEU A 298 17.35 0.59 6.93
CA LEU A 298 18.12 -0.64 6.75
C LEU A 298 18.51 -0.83 5.28
N PHE A 299 17.56 -0.76 4.36
CA PHE A 299 17.83 -0.90 2.93
C PHE A 299 18.77 0.19 2.40
N MET A 300 18.63 1.43 2.87
CA MET A 300 19.54 2.52 2.47
C MET A 300 20.93 2.39 3.09
N SER A 301 21.07 1.77 4.26
CA SER A 301 22.37 1.59 4.92
C SER A 301 23.27 0.57 4.19
N LEU A 302 22.69 -0.44 3.54
CA LEU A 302 23.45 -1.46 2.81
C LEU A 302 24.33 -0.89 1.68
N PRO A 303 23.81 -0.09 0.74
CA PRO A 303 24.65 0.58 -0.26
C PRO A 303 25.63 1.56 0.36
N ALA A 304 25.23 2.26 1.42
CA ALA A 304 26.11 3.20 2.10
C ALA A 304 27.35 2.50 2.68
N ILE A 305 27.15 1.39 3.40
CA ILE A 305 28.24 0.58 3.95
C ILE A 305 29.12 0.03 2.81
N ASN A 306 28.50 -0.48 1.75
CA ASN A 306 29.22 -0.97 0.59
C ASN A 306 30.08 0.14 -0.07
N LEU A 307 29.50 1.34 -0.25
CA LEU A 307 30.23 2.50 -0.78
C LEU A 307 31.38 2.92 0.15
N VAL A 308 31.22 2.89 1.47
CA VAL A 308 32.30 3.17 2.42
C VAL A 308 33.44 2.19 2.23
N ASN A 309 33.17 0.88 2.18
CA ASN A 309 34.16 -0.16 2.03
C ASN A 309 34.91 -0.04 0.68
N ILE A 310 34.17 0.18 -0.40
CA ILE A 310 34.75 0.35 -1.75
C ILE A 310 35.59 1.63 -1.82
N ASN A 311 35.10 2.74 -1.27
CA ASN A 311 35.83 3.99 -1.24
C ASN A 311 37.10 3.89 -0.39
N MET A 312 37.07 3.19 0.74
CA MET A 312 38.24 2.91 1.55
C MET A 312 39.29 2.12 0.74
N SER A 313 38.90 1.01 0.10
CA SER A 313 39.77 0.20 -0.73
C SER A 313 40.40 1.00 -1.88
N ARG A 314 39.57 1.80 -2.59
CA ARG A 314 40.05 2.69 -3.68
C ARG A 314 41.05 3.72 -3.20
N ILE A 315 40.85 4.31 -2.04
CA ILE A 315 41.72 5.34 -1.47
C ILE A 315 43.05 4.70 -1.03
N MET A 316 42.99 3.51 -0.40
CA MET A 316 44.17 2.76 -0.01
C MET A 316 45.05 2.39 -1.23
N GLU A 317 44.46 1.88 -2.31
CA GLU A 317 45.15 1.56 -3.56
C GLU A 317 45.78 2.79 -4.25
N ARG A 318 45.30 3.99 -3.96
CA ARG A 318 45.81 5.25 -4.50
C ARG A 318 46.68 6.00 -3.49
N ALA A 319 47.06 5.38 -2.38
CA ALA A 319 47.84 6.05 -1.33
C ALA A 319 49.13 6.64 -1.87
N SER A 320 49.88 5.88 -2.69
CA SER A 320 51.10 6.35 -3.33
C SER A 320 50.85 7.50 -4.33
N GLU A 321 49.82 7.41 -5.18
CA GLU A 321 49.44 8.49 -6.11
C GLU A 321 49.05 9.77 -5.35
N ILE A 322 48.30 9.63 -4.26
CA ILE A 322 47.89 10.73 -3.38
C ILE A 322 49.14 11.34 -2.71
N GLY A 323 50.09 10.49 -2.25
CA GLY A 323 51.37 10.91 -1.68
C GLY A 323 52.20 11.76 -2.65
N VAL A 324 52.36 11.28 -3.87
CA VAL A 324 53.06 12.03 -4.94
C VAL A 324 52.38 13.36 -5.23
N ARG A 325 51.06 13.38 -5.40
CA ARG A 325 50.29 14.64 -5.64
C ARG A 325 50.45 15.64 -4.48
N LYS A 326 50.49 15.16 -3.25
CA LYS A 326 50.76 16.00 -2.07
C LYS A 326 52.16 16.56 -2.06
N ALA A 327 53.15 15.75 -2.42
CA ALA A 327 54.56 16.21 -2.56
C ALA A 327 54.66 17.34 -3.59
N PHE A 328 53.84 17.30 -4.67
CA PHE A 328 53.74 18.37 -5.65
C PHE A 328 52.76 19.51 -5.27
N GLY A 329 52.36 19.63 -4.00
CA GLY A 329 51.58 20.76 -3.47
C GLY A 329 50.06 20.67 -3.65
N ALA A 330 49.50 19.49 -3.96
CA ALA A 330 48.04 19.34 -4.01
C ALA A 330 47.42 19.47 -2.61
N SER A 331 46.47 20.39 -2.46
CA SER A 331 45.77 20.58 -1.18
C SER A 331 44.83 19.41 -0.89
N SER A 332 44.72 18.99 0.39
CA SER A 332 43.80 17.96 0.87
C SER A 332 42.33 18.23 0.44
N LYS A 333 41.96 19.51 0.40
CA LYS A 333 40.59 19.92 -0.04
C LYS A 333 40.32 19.55 -1.51
N ARG A 334 41.29 19.66 -2.41
CA ARG A 334 41.12 19.30 -3.83
C ARG A 334 40.95 17.79 -4.00
N LEU A 335 41.69 16.99 -3.22
CA LEU A 335 41.57 15.53 -3.24
C LEU A 335 40.18 15.06 -2.73
N VAL A 336 39.74 15.61 -1.59
CA VAL A 336 38.39 15.31 -1.06
C VAL A 336 37.31 15.67 -2.08
N MET A 337 37.38 16.87 -2.68
CA MET A 337 36.40 17.31 -3.68
C MET A 337 36.36 16.38 -4.91
N GLN A 338 37.48 15.83 -5.34
CA GLN A 338 37.51 14.86 -6.43
C GLN A 338 36.71 13.59 -6.08
N PHE A 339 36.90 13.03 -4.88
CA PHE A 339 36.13 11.85 -4.43
C PHE A 339 34.66 12.14 -4.24
N VAL A 340 34.31 13.32 -3.75
CA VAL A 340 32.91 13.77 -3.62
C VAL A 340 32.24 13.79 -5.00
N ILE A 341 32.88 14.41 -6.00
CA ILE A 341 32.34 14.48 -7.36
C ILE A 341 32.23 13.07 -7.98
N GLU A 342 33.20 12.19 -7.74
CA GLU A 342 33.18 10.79 -8.20
C GLU A 342 31.92 10.06 -7.64
N ASN A 343 31.64 10.19 -6.33
CA ASN A 343 30.48 9.57 -5.70
C ASN A 343 29.16 10.18 -6.20
N ILE A 344 29.09 11.48 -6.39
CA ILE A 344 27.90 12.15 -6.95
C ILE A 344 27.59 11.58 -8.35
N ILE A 345 28.61 11.47 -9.22
CA ILE A 345 28.45 10.93 -10.57
C ILE A 345 27.99 9.46 -10.52
N LEU A 346 28.61 8.65 -9.67
CA LEU A 346 28.20 7.25 -9.48
C LEU A 346 26.74 7.14 -9.01
N THR A 347 26.33 7.99 -8.08
CA THR A 347 24.94 7.99 -7.59
C THR A 347 23.96 8.38 -8.69
N PHE A 348 24.26 9.37 -9.52
CA PHE A 348 23.40 9.75 -10.65
C PHE A 348 23.33 8.66 -11.73
N ILE A 349 24.45 8.01 -12.06
CA ILE A 349 24.45 6.90 -13.02
C ILE A 349 23.70 5.71 -12.45
N GLY A 350 23.93 5.35 -11.18
CA GLY A 350 23.21 4.28 -10.50
C GLY A 350 21.70 4.59 -10.36
N GLY A 351 21.36 5.84 -10.08
CA GLY A 351 19.96 6.32 -10.05
C GLY A 351 19.29 6.24 -11.41
N PHE A 352 19.98 6.60 -12.49
CA PHE A 352 19.44 6.46 -13.85
C PHE A 352 19.21 4.98 -14.24
N ILE A 353 20.15 4.10 -13.88
CA ILE A 353 19.95 2.65 -14.06
C ILE A 353 18.75 2.16 -13.23
N ALA A 354 18.65 2.60 -11.99
CA ALA A 354 17.52 2.26 -11.11
C ALA A 354 16.18 2.73 -11.68
N LEU A 355 16.13 3.92 -12.27
CA LEU A 355 14.93 4.44 -12.94
C LEU A 355 14.46 3.49 -14.06
N ILE A 356 15.39 3.06 -14.92
CA ILE A 356 15.10 2.13 -16.01
C ILE A 356 14.62 0.78 -15.45
N LEU A 357 15.40 0.21 -14.52
CA LEU A 357 15.09 -1.10 -13.94
C LEU A 357 13.75 -1.11 -13.20
N SER A 358 13.49 -0.11 -12.36
CA SER A 358 12.22 -0.03 -11.63
C SER A 358 11.03 0.17 -12.56
N SER A 359 11.17 1.00 -13.60
CA SER A 359 10.13 1.17 -14.62
C SER A 359 9.85 -0.12 -15.38
N LEU A 360 10.89 -0.88 -15.74
CA LEU A 360 10.74 -2.19 -16.39
C LEU A 360 10.06 -3.21 -15.48
N VAL A 361 10.44 -3.26 -14.20
CA VAL A 361 9.82 -4.18 -13.22
C VAL A 361 8.34 -3.82 -13.01
N ILE A 362 8.01 -2.55 -12.83
CA ILE A 362 6.63 -2.07 -12.68
C ILE A 362 5.82 -2.41 -13.94
N PHE A 363 6.36 -2.13 -15.13
CA PHE A 363 5.73 -2.47 -16.39
C PHE A 363 5.46 -3.98 -16.50
N TYR A 364 6.44 -4.82 -16.17
CA TYR A 364 6.28 -6.27 -16.21
C TYR A 364 5.21 -6.76 -15.22
N ILE A 365 5.18 -6.23 -13.98
CA ILE A 365 4.15 -6.58 -13.00
C ILE A 365 2.76 -6.20 -13.52
N ASN A 366 2.60 -5.00 -14.08
CA ASN A 366 1.32 -4.53 -14.60
C ASN A 366 0.84 -5.32 -15.83
N GLN A 367 1.75 -5.88 -16.62
CA GLN A 367 1.40 -6.72 -17.78
C GLN A 367 1.23 -8.20 -17.43
N SER A 368 1.68 -8.60 -16.25
CA SER A 368 1.57 -9.98 -15.81
C SER A 368 0.22 -10.24 -15.15
N ASP A 369 -0.31 -11.47 -15.31
CA ASP A 369 -1.50 -11.91 -14.59
C ASP A 369 -1.21 -12.37 -13.15
N LEU A 370 -0.03 -12.04 -12.61
CA LEU A 370 0.37 -12.42 -11.23
C LEU A 370 -0.60 -11.86 -10.19
N ILE A 371 -1.02 -10.61 -10.36
CA ILE A 371 -2.05 -9.97 -9.54
C ILE A 371 -3.03 -9.33 -10.53
N PRO A 372 -4.20 -9.95 -10.75
CA PRO A 372 -5.18 -9.42 -11.68
C PRO A 372 -5.57 -7.97 -11.37
N TYR A 373 -5.69 -7.15 -12.41
CA TYR A 373 -6.07 -5.74 -12.34
C TYR A 373 -5.13 -4.82 -11.55
N ILE A 374 -3.92 -5.28 -11.20
CA ILE A 374 -2.96 -4.39 -10.55
C ILE A 374 -2.51 -3.28 -11.51
N ASP A 375 -2.41 -2.08 -10.98
CA ASP A 375 -1.89 -0.92 -11.70
C ASP A 375 -0.94 -0.15 -10.78
N LEU A 376 0.34 -0.55 -10.82
CA LEU A 376 1.39 0.12 -10.06
C LEU A 376 1.85 1.35 -10.82
N SER A 377 1.85 2.48 -10.16
CA SER A 377 2.36 3.74 -10.70
C SER A 377 3.77 4.03 -10.18
N PHE A 378 4.60 4.63 -11.03
CA PHE A 378 5.93 5.09 -10.63
C PHE A 378 5.82 6.37 -9.78
N ASN A 379 6.25 6.29 -8.53
CA ASN A 379 6.19 7.43 -7.61
C ASN A 379 7.46 8.30 -7.70
N TRP A 380 7.39 9.37 -8.49
CA TRP A 380 8.50 10.32 -8.69
C TRP A 380 8.95 11.01 -7.40
N LYS A 381 8.05 11.26 -6.46
CA LYS A 381 8.37 11.87 -5.17
C LYS A 381 9.26 10.95 -4.34
N VAL A 382 8.88 9.68 -4.24
CA VAL A 382 9.66 8.67 -3.52
C VAL A 382 11.02 8.46 -4.18
N PHE A 383 11.06 8.34 -5.51
CA PHE A 383 12.30 8.20 -6.26
C PHE A 383 13.27 9.38 -6.02
N SER A 384 12.75 10.62 -6.07
CA SER A 384 13.57 11.80 -5.82
C SER A 384 14.13 11.85 -4.39
N ILE A 385 13.31 11.51 -3.39
CA ILE A 385 13.74 11.41 -1.99
C ILE A 385 14.81 10.32 -1.84
N ALA A 386 14.63 9.16 -2.48
CA ALA A 386 15.59 8.06 -2.44
C ALA A 386 16.94 8.43 -3.06
N ILE A 387 16.94 9.17 -4.17
CA ILE A 387 18.18 9.72 -4.78
C ILE A 387 18.85 10.71 -3.83
N LEU A 388 18.08 11.63 -3.21
CA LEU A 388 18.64 12.60 -2.26
C LEU A 388 19.30 11.91 -1.05
N ILE A 389 18.64 10.91 -0.49
CA ILE A 389 19.19 10.10 0.60
C ILE A 389 20.45 9.35 0.14
N SER A 390 20.43 8.74 -1.07
CA SER A 390 21.61 8.06 -1.64
C SER A 390 22.78 9.03 -1.87
N LEU A 391 22.52 10.24 -2.31
CA LEU A 391 23.52 11.29 -2.43
C LEU A 391 24.13 11.65 -1.07
N LEU A 392 23.28 11.81 -0.04
CA LEU A 392 23.74 12.11 1.32
C LEU A 392 24.68 11.00 1.84
N PHE A 393 24.25 9.74 1.73
CA PHE A 393 25.08 8.60 2.13
C PHE A 393 26.34 8.46 1.27
N GLY A 394 26.25 8.70 -0.03
CA GLY A 394 27.39 8.72 -0.94
C GLY A 394 28.41 9.79 -0.55
N LEU A 395 27.95 10.97 -0.17
CA LEU A 395 28.83 12.04 0.34
C LEU A 395 29.49 11.64 1.66
N LEU A 396 28.72 11.15 2.63
CA LEU A 396 29.25 10.72 3.93
C LEU A 396 30.26 9.57 3.78
N SER A 397 29.98 8.61 2.90
CA SER A 397 30.88 7.47 2.62
C SER A 397 32.18 7.86 1.93
N GLY A 398 32.18 8.93 1.13
CA GLY A 398 33.35 9.42 0.42
C GLY A 398 34.16 10.43 1.21
N VAL A 399 33.52 11.34 1.92
CA VAL A 399 34.17 12.44 2.64
C VAL A 399 35.02 11.92 3.80
N TYR A 400 34.50 11.03 4.62
CA TYR A 400 35.18 10.53 5.81
C TYR A 400 36.53 9.82 5.48
N PRO A 401 36.57 8.81 4.60
CA PRO A 401 37.81 8.16 4.22
C PRO A 401 38.77 9.11 3.52
N ALA A 402 38.29 9.97 2.62
CA ALA A 402 39.10 10.92 1.90
C ALA A 402 39.75 11.96 2.84
N TRP A 403 39.01 12.44 3.83
CA TRP A 403 39.52 13.34 4.84
C TRP A 403 40.58 12.66 5.72
N ARG A 404 40.37 11.42 6.14
CA ARG A 404 41.34 10.64 6.93
C ARG A 404 42.67 10.45 6.16
N MET A 405 42.58 10.05 4.89
CA MET A 405 43.75 9.87 4.02
C MET A 405 44.42 11.19 3.69
N SER A 406 43.66 12.28 3.58
CA SER A 406 44.26 13.60 3.32
C SER A 406 45.10 14.12 4.48
N LYS A 407 44.98 13.55 5.66
CA LYS A 407 45.80 13.88 6.86
C LYS A 407 47.06 13.03 6.98
N LEU A 408 47.20 11.93 6.20
CA LEU A 408 48.44 11.11 6.24
C LEU A 408 49.65 11.91 5.77
N GLN A 409 50.76 11.69 6.44
CA GLN A 409 52.05 12.27 6.03
C GLN A 409 52.53 11.63 4.72
N VAL A 410 53.25 12.40 3.90
CA VAL A 410 53.73 11.96 2.58
C VAL A 410 54.59 10.69 2.71
N VAL A 411 55.39 10.59 3.78
CA VAL A 411 56.27 9.45 4.07
C VAL A 411 55.49 8.16 4.33
N ASP A 412 54.37 8.27 5.06
CA ASP A 412 53.49 7.11 5.36
C ASP A 412 52.73 6.66 4.12
N ALA A 413 52.34 7.59 3.23
CA ALA A 413 51.65 7.30 1.99
C ALA A 413 52.50 6.62 0.92
N LEU A 414 53.82 6.72 1.02
CA LEU A 414 54.78 6.09 0.09
C LEU A 414 55.26 4.70 0.55
N LYS A 415 54.97 4.30 1.80
CA LYS A 415 55.27 2.97 2.34
C LYS A 415 54.21 1.89 2.02
N TYR A 416 53.06 2.31 1.53
CA TYR A 416 51.99 1.45 1.02
C TYR A 416 52.08 1.39 -0.51
#